data_99ef88b2ced3a5c3b2c9de0ca263d33e
#
_entry.id   99ef88b2ced3a5c3b2c9de0ca263d33e
#
_cell.length_a   1.000
_cell.length_b   1.000
_cell.length_c   1.000
_cell.angle_alpha   90.00
_cell.angle_beta   90.00
_cell.angle_gamma   90.00
#
_symmetry.space_group_name_H-M   'P 1'
#
loop_
_entity.id
_entity.type
_entity.pdbx_description
1 polymer ?
#
loop_
_entity_poly.entity_id
_entity_poly.type
_entity_poly.pdbx_seq_one_letter_code
_entity_poly.pdbx_strand_id
1 'polypeptide(L)'
;KSMALWFALDRWEDMKSHIDGEYDYMIINRYVLSNAVYQSIRDIDLQRPDIIDWVFDLEYGHFCLPRADIYLFYDVAPAQAGENVMKKGFRDYVGGEKKDVYEESCGIQQRARAKYLETAQRRGDVAVIQCMGDEGMRSIEDIGAETMRVLRERNMI
;
A
#
# COMPACT_ATOMS: atom_id res chain seq x y z
N LYS A 1 -6.80 3.88 16.08
CA LYS A 1 -6.22 5.22 15.78
C LYS A 1 -4.79 5.40 16.26
N SER A 2 -4.39 4.87 17.43
CA SER A 2 -3.02 5.07 17.96
C SER A 2 -1.91 4.53 17.04
N MET A 3 -2.07 3.35 16.48
CA MET A 3 -1.10 2.80 15.50
C MET A 3 -1.04 3.63 14.22
N ALA A 4 -2.19 4.10 13.72
CA ALA A 4 -2.21 4.99 12.55
C ALA A 4 -1.39 6.27 12.81
N LEU A 5 -1.52 6.84 14.02
CA LEU A 5 -0.77 8.02 14.42
C LEU A 5 0.74 7.77 14.50
N TRP A 6 1.17 6.61 15.02
CA TRP A 6 2.59 6.25 15.06
C TRP A 6 3.21 6.16 13.67
N PHE A 7 2.55 5.48 12.72
CA PHE A 7 3.03 5.42 11.34
C PHE A 7 3.01 6.79 10.64
N ALA A 8 2.05 7.64 10.97
CA ALA A 8 1.97 8.98 10.43
C ALA A 8 3.11 9.88 10.97
N LEU A 9 3.43 9.78 12.27
CA LEU A 9 4.54 10.51 12.89
C LEU A 9 5.91 10.07 12.34
N ASP A 10 6.12 8.77 12.21
CA ASP A 10 7.34 8.19 11.63
C ASP A 10 7.57 8.74 10.20
N ARG A 11 6.54 8.70 9.38
CA ARG A 11 6.57 9.24 8.02
C ARG A 11 6.78 10.75 7.96
N TRP A 12 6.14 11.47 8.87
CA TRP A 12 6.34 12.91 8.98
C TRP A 12 7.79 13.25 9.34
N GLU A 13 8.40 12.50 10.24
CA GLU A 13 9.81 12.67 10.60
C GLU A 13 10.73 12.42 9.40
N ASP A 14 10.51 11.33 8.67
CA ASP A 14 11.30 10.98 7.47
C ASP A 14 11.17 12.05 6.37
N MET A 15 9.98 12.64 6.23
CA MET A 15 9.70 13.61 5.16
C MET A 15 10.08 15.06 5.50
N LYS A 16 10.56 15.35 6.70
CA LYS A 16 10.96 16.71 7.11
C LYS A 16 12.02 17.35 6.24
N SER A 17 12.94 16.54 5.72
CA SER A 17 14.05 17.00 4.88
C SER A 17 13.73 16.91 3.38
N HIS A 18 12.52 16.44 3.03
CA HIS A 18 12.11 16.34 1.63
C HIS A 18 11.93 17.75 1.02
N ILE A 19 12.55 17.95 -0.13
CA ILE A 19 12.39 19.16 -0.94
C ILE A 19 11.67 18.73 -2.23
N ASP A 20 10.48 19.27 -2.46
CA ASP A 20 9.72 19.01 -3.66
C ASP A 20 10.45 19.57 -4.89
N GLY A 21 10.51 18.78 -5.96
CA GLY A 21 11.20 19.13 -7.20
C GLY A 21 12.72 18.86 -7.20
N GLU A 22 13.28 18.25 -6.16
CA GLU A 22 14.69 17.79 -6.17
C GLU A 22 14.90 16.64 -7.14
N TYR A 23 13.90 15.80 -7.34
CA TYR A 23 13.90 14.67 -8.27
C TYR A 23 12.69 14.71 -9.19
N ASP A 24 12.82 14.18 -10.40
CA ASP A 24 11.69 14.04 -11.33
C ASP A 24 10.60 13.10 -10.77
N TYR A 25 11.00 12.06 -10.04
CA TYR A 25 10.10 11.07 -9.44
C TYR A 25 10.58 10.64 -8.06
N MET A 26 9.64 10.54 -7.13
CA MET A 26 9.83 9.86 -5.85
C MET A 26 8.94 8.63 -5.78
N ILE A 27 9.53 7.45 -5.61
CA ILE A 27 8.80 6.18 -5.48
C ILE A 27 8.87 5.72 -4.03
N ILE A 28 7.72 5.67 -3.36
CA ILE A 28 7.62 5.25 -1.95
C ILE A 28 6.91 3.91 -1.88
N ASN A 29 7.56 2.92 -1.27
CA ASN A 29 6.92 1.64 -0.98
C ASN A 29 6.11 1.74 0.31
N ARG A 30 4.76 1.61 0.20
CA ARG A 30 3.81 1.71 1.32
C ARG A 30 3.78 3.11 1.95
N TYR A 31 3.01 3.98 1.34
CA TYR A 31 2.76 5.34 1.80
C TYR A 31 1.43 5.47 2.57
N VAL A 32 0.83 6.66 2.62
CA VAL A 32 -0.40 7.00 3.38
C VAL A 32 -1.54 6.01 3.15
N LEU A 33 -1.80 5.62 1.87
CA LEU A 33 -2.85 4.65 1.55
C LEU A 33 -2.67 3.32 2.30
N SER A 34 -1.43 2.84 2.46
CA SER A 34 -1.18 1.60 3.20
C SER A 34 -1.57 1.74 4.68
N ASN A 35 -1.20 2.85 5.33
CA ASN A 35 -1.60 3.13 6.70
C ASN A 35 -3.13 3.19 6.81
N ALA A 36 -3.78 3.96 5.93
CA ALA A 36 -5.23 4.12 5.90
C ALA A 36 -5.95 2.77 5.80
N VAL A 37 -5.56 1.91 4.84
CA VAL A 37 -6.19 0.60 4.62
C VAL A 37 -5.99 -0.32 5.81
N TYR A 38 -4.75 -0.55 6.25
CA TYR A 38 -4.48 -1.53 7.32
C TYR A 38 -5.06 -1.13 8.67
N GLN A 39 -5.05 0.16 9.00
CA GLN A 39 -5.64 0.61 10.27
C GLN A 39 -7.17 0.66 10.21
N SER A 40 -7.77 0.92 9.03
CA SER A 40 -9.22 0.80 8.85
C SER A 40 -9.72 -0.62 9.06
N ILE A 41 -9.14 -1.62 8.41
CA ILE A 41 -9.58 -3.01 8.60
C ILE A 41 -9.41 -3.46 10.05
N ARG A 42 -8.35 -3.03 10.73
CA ARG A 42 -8.12 -3.32 12.14
C ARG A 42 -9.18 -2.69 13.05
N ASP A 43 -9.57 -1.44 12.78
CA ASP A 43 -10.63 -0.79 13.57
C ASP A 43 -11.99 -1.42 13.27
N ILE A 44 -12.29 -1.79 12.02
CA ILE A 44 -13.52 -2.51 11.64
C ILE A 44 -13.59 -3.88 12.32
N ASP A 45 -12.50 -4.64 12.37
CA ASP A 45 -12.44 -5.93 13.08
C ASP A 45 -12.73 -5.77 14.58
N LEU A 46 -12.42 -4.62 15.16
CA LEU A 46 -12.73 -4.27 16.55
C LEU A 46 -14.12 -3.59 16.69
N GLN A 47 -14.98 -3.67 15.68
CA GLN A 47 -16.31 -3.06 15.64
C GLN A 47 -16.28 -1.54 15.83
N ARG A 48 -15.21 -0.88 15.36
CA ARG A 48 -15.05 0.57 15.36
C ARG A 48 -15.36 1.15 13.97
N PRO A 49 -15.63 2.45 13.88
CA PRO A 49 -15.82 3.10 12.59
C PRO A 49 -14.60 2.97 11.68
N ASP A 50 -14.83 2.91 10.38
CA ASP A 50 -13.79 3.03 9.36
C ASP A 50 -13.05 4.37 9.52
N ILE A 51 -11.73 4.32 9.49
CA ILE A 51 -10.89 5.50 9.72
C ILE A 51 -10.08 5.90 8.48
N ILE A 52 -10.40 5.37 7.30
CA ILE A 52 -9.62 5.61 6.09
C ILE A 52 -9.49 7.10 5.77
N ASP A 53 -10.62 7.81 5.76
CA ASP A 53 -10.64 9.25 5.46
C ASP A 53 -9.94 10.05 6.57
N TRP A 54 -10.12 9.65 7.83
CA TRP A 54 -9.42 10.28 8.96
C TRP A 54 -7.89 10.16 8.86
N VAL A 55 -7.37 9.04 8.35
CA VAL A 55 -5.90 8.88 8.15
C VAL A 55 -5.42 9.82 7.05
N PHE A 56 -6.16 9.95 5.95
CA PHE A 56 -5.83 10.91 4.90
C PHE A 56 -5.85 12.36 5.39
N ASP A 57 -6.86 12.73 6.17
CA ASP A 57 -6.97 14.07 6.75
C ASP A 57 -5.83 14.35 7.75
N LEU A 58 -5.46 13.36 8.58
CA LEU A 58 -4.35 13.47 9.50
C LEU A 58 -3.03 13.73 8.75
N GLU A 59 -2.71 12.89 7.78
CA GLU A 59 -1.40 12.91 7.15
C GLU A 59 -1.27 14.04 6.13
N TYR A 60 -2.28 14.29 5.33
CA TYR A 60 -2.27 15.34 4.31
C TYR A 60 -2.78 16.70 4.79
N GLY A 61 -3.71 16.71 5.73
CA GLY A 61 -4.30 17.93 6.26
C GLY A 61 -3.53 18.49 7.44
N HIS A 62 -3.23 17.67 8.45
CA HIS A 62 -2.58 18.15 9.69
C HIS A 62 -1.06 18.06 9.64
N PHE A 63 -0.50 16.98 9.11
CA PHE A 63 0.95 16.83 8.99
C PHE A 63 1.53 17.44 7.73
N CYS A 64 0.67 17.86 6.79
CA CYS A 64 1.06 18.47 5.52
C CYS A 64 2.08 17.64 4.73
N LEU A 65 1.96 16.31 4.80
CA LEU A 65 2.80 15.43 4.00
C LEU A 65 2.57 15.66 2.49
N PRO A 66 3.58 15.49 1.65
CA PRO A 66 3.41 15.54 0.20
C PRO A 66 2.31 14.58 -0.26
N ARG A 67 1.40 15.05 -1.11
CA ARG A 67 0.37 14.19 -1.68
C ARG A 67 0.97 13.29 -2.74
N ALA A 68 0.63 12.01 -2.70
CA ALA A 68 0.96 11.13 -3.81
C ALA A 68 0.13 11.53 -5.05
N ASP A 69 0.79 11.67 -6.20
CA ASP A 69 0.11 11.92 -7.47
C ASP A 69 -0.65 10.68 -7.93
N ILE A 70 -0.12 9.51 -7.63
CA ILE A 70 -0.75 8.22 -7.90
C ILE A 70 -0.35 7.18 -6.85
N TYR A 71 -1.28 6.31 -6.53
CA TYR A 71 -1.03 5.05 -5.83
C TYR A 71 -1.16 3.89 -6.82
N LEU A 72 -0.12 3.09 -6.93
CA LEU A 72 -0.15 1.84 -7.71
C LEU A 72 -0.43 0.67 -6.77
N PHE A 73 -1.60 0.10 -6.87
CA PHE A 73 -1.95 -1.11 -6.13
C PHE A 73 -1.77 -2.34 -7.01
N TYR A 74 -0.75 -3.12 -6.73
CA TYR A 74 -0.46 -4.39 -7.40
C TYR A 74 -1.37 -5.48 -6.80
N ASP A 75 -2.41 -5.84 -7.53
CA ASP A 75 -3.43 -6.79 -7.09
C ASP A 75 -2.95 -8.23 -7.26
N VAL A 76 -2.39 -8.79 -6.19
CA VAL A 76 -1.93 -10.18 -6.09
C VAL A 76 -2.89 -10.98 -5.21
N ALA A 77 -3.25 -12.19 -5.64
CA ALA A 77 -4.05 -13.09 -4.80
C ALA A 77 -3.30 -13.41 -3.49
N PRO A 78 -3.97 -13.39 -2.31
CA PRO A 78 -3.33 -13.59 -1.02
C PRO A 78 -2.54 -14.91 -0.91
N ALA A 79 -3.03 -15.99 -1.51
CA ALA A 79 -2.33 -17.27 -1.57
C ALA A 79 -0.99 -17.14 -2.31
N GLN A 80 -0.99 -16.50 -3.48
CA GLN A 80 0.22 -16.25 -4.28
C GLN A 80 1.19 -15.31 -3.56
N ALA A 81 0.69 -14.30 -2.86
CA ALA A 81 1.52 -13.41 -2.05
C ALA A 81 2.25 -14.19 -0.94
N GLY A 82 1.56 -15.10 -0.26
CA GLY A 82 2.15 -16.00 0.73
C GLY A 82 3.26 -16.88 0.16
N GLU A 83 3.03 -17.51 -0.99
CA GLU A 83 4.05 -18.30 -1.69
C GLU A 83 5.29 -17.47 -2.08
N ASN A 84 5.06 -16.26 -2.58
CA ASN A 84 6.16 -15.36 -2.96
C ASN A 84 7.02 -14.94 -1.76
N VAL A 85 6.42 -14.75 -0.60
CA VAL A 85 7.15 -14.48 0.65
C VAL A 85 8.00 -15.69 1.05
N MET A 86 7.46 -16.91 0.97
CA MET A 86 8.20 -18.14 1.27
C MET A 86 9.39 -18.38 0.30
N LYS A 87 9.22 -18.08 -0.99
CA LYS A 87 10.28 -18.20 -2.01
C LYS A 87 11.45 -17.22 -1.79
N LYS A 88 11.22 -16.08 -1.13
CA LYS A 88 12.27 -15.08 -0.87
C LYS A 88 13.27 -15.47 0.24
N GLY A 89 13.01 -16.56 0.98
CA GLY A 89 13.92 -17.10 1.98
C GLY A 89 14.05 -16.23 3.24
N PHE A 90 15.07 -16.57 4.04
CA PHE A 90 15.37 -15.94 5.33
C PHE A 90 15.72 -14.46 5.19
N ARG A 91 15.11 -13.60 6.03
CA ARG A 91 15.41 -12.17 6.10
C ARG A 91 15.86 -11.83 7.52
N ASP A 92 17.13 -11.42 7.68
CA ASP A 92 17.75 -11.14 8.98
C ASP A 92 16.99 -10.11 9.82
N TYR A 93 16.36 -9.12 9.20
CA TYR A 93 15.64 -8.04 9.89
C TYR A 93 14.26 -8.43 10.40
N VAL A 94 13.72 -9.61 10.04
CA VAL A 94 12.41 -10.10 10.51
C VAL A 94 12.57 -11.08 11.69
N GLY A 95 13.78 -11.28 12.21
CA GLY A 95 14.01 -12.08 13.41
C GLY A 95 13.75 -13.58 13.23
N GLY A 96 14.03 -14.14 12.04
CA GLY A 96 13.87 -15.55 11.74
C GLY A 96 12.44 -15.92 11.28
N GLU A 97 12.00 -17.14 11.54
CA GLU A 97 10.74 -17.72 11.05
C GLU A 97 9.43 -17.06 11.55
N LYS A 98 9.53 -15.97 12.32
CA LYS A 98 8.34 -15.22 12.73
C LYS A 98 7.84 -14.37 11.56
N LYS A 99 6.70 -14.77 10.99
CA LYS A 99 5.87 -13.91 10.13
C LYS A 99 5.61 -12.61 10.87
N ASP A 100 5.66 -11.49 10.14
CA ASP A 100 5.22 -10.19 10.66
C ASP A 100 3.81 -10.37 11.28
N VAL A 101 3.58 -9.76 12.44
CA VAL A 101 2.31 -9.82 13.17
C VAL A 101 1.10 -9.50 12.28
N TYR A 102 1.31 -8.75 11.18
CA TYR A 102 0.29 -8.44 10.17
C TYR A 102 0.16 -9.50 9.07
N GLU A 103 1.16 -10.36 8.87
CA GLU A 103 1.16 -11.41 7.84
C GLU A 103 0.65 -12.76 8.37
N GLU A 104 0.58 -12.95 9.69
CA GLU A 104 0.20 -14.22 10.32
C GLU A 104 -1.24 -14.67 10.03
N SER A 105 -2.10 -13.80 9.53
CA SER A 105 -3.46 -14.20 9.21
C SER A 105 -3.75 -13.98 7.73
N CYS A 106 -3.90 -15.06 7.00
CA CYS A 106 -4.40 -15.06 5.62
C CYS A 106 -5.69 -14.21 5.46
N GLY A 107 -6.48 -14.10 6.53
CA GLY A 107 -7.67 -13.27 6.61
C GLY A 107 -7.38 -11.75 6.57
N ILE A 108 -6.26 -11.27 7.14
CA ILE A 108 -5.92 -9.83 7.07
C ILE A 108 -5.57 -9.44 5.64
N GLN A 109 -4.82 -10.25 4.92
CA GLN A 109 -4.46 -9.96 3.54
C GLN A 109 -5.66 -9.94 2.60
N GLN A 110 -6.63 -10.84 2.79
CA GLN A 110 -7.88 -10.81 2.03
C GLN A 110 -8.68 -9.54 2.29
N ARG A 111 -8.83 -9.15 3.56
CA ARG A 111 -9.54 -7.91 3.92
C ARG A 111 -8.80 -6.66 3.43
N ALA A 112 -7.47 -6.64 3.53
CA ALA A 112 -6.66 -5.56 3.00
C ALA A 112 -6.84 -5.42 1.49
N ARG A 113 -6.74 -6.52 0.74
CA ARG A 113 -7.00 -6.54 -0.71
C ARG A 113 -8.38 -5.99 -1.04
N ALA A 114 -9.43 -6.49 -0.38
CA ALA A 114 -10.80 -5.99 -0.57
C ALA A 114 -10.91 -4.50 -0.30
N LYS A 115 -10.28 -4.01 0.77
CA LYS A 115 -10.30 -2.59 1.15
C LYS A 115 -9.50 -1.70 0.18
N TYR A 116 -8.38 -2.19 -0.37
CA TYR A 116 -7.66 -1.49 -1.44
C TYR A 116 -8.52 -1.36 -2.70
N LEU A 117 -9.21 -2.42 -3.12
CA LEU A 117 -10.08 -2.42 -4.29
C LEU A 117 -11.29 -1.49 -4.09
N GLU A 118 -11.95 -1.54 -2.92
CA GLU A 118 -13.01 -0.61 -2.55
C GLU A 118 -12.52 0.85 -2.61
N THR A 119 -11.34 1.10 -2.07
CA THR A 119 -10.75 2.44 -2.05
C THR A 119 -10.42 2.92 -3.47
N ALA A 120 -9.90 2.05 -4.32
CA ALA A 120 -9.61 2.36 -5.72
C ALA A 120 -10.87 2.74 -6.51
N GLN A 121 -12.02 2.14 -6.20
CA GLN A 121 -13.30 2.51 -6.82
C GLN A 121 -13.79 3.91 -6.40
N ARG A 122 -13.44 4.35 -5.20
CA ARG A 122 -13.86 5.64 -4.65
C ARG A 122 -12.88 6.78 -4.95
N ARG A 123 -11.63 6.47 -5.26
CA ARG A 123 -10.53 7.43 -5.40
C ARG A 123 -9.91 7.37 -6.80
N GLY A 124 -9.85 8.51 -7.46
CA GLY A 124 -9.25 8.63 -8.79
C GLY A 124 -7.71 8.54 -8.80
N ASP A 125 -7.06 8.72 -7.64
CA ASP A 125 -5.61 8.68 -7.48
C ASP A 125 -5.06 7.25 -7.21
N VAL A 126 -5.92 6.23 -7.17
CA VAL A 126 -5.49 4.82 -7.00
C VAL A 126 -5.68 4.07 -8.30
N ALA A 127 -4.59 3.53 -8.85
CA ALA A 127 -4.61 2.64 -10.01
C ALA A 127 -4.37 1.20 -9.56
N VAL A 128 -5.21 0.28 -10.04
CA VAL A 128 -5.07 -1.15 -9.78
C VAL A 128 -4.31 -1.77 -10.95
N ILE A 129 -3.19 -2.41 -10.65
CA ILE A 129 -2.39 -3.19 -11.61
C ILE A 129 -2.69 -4.66 -11.40
N GLN A 130 -3.28 -5.32 -12.40
CA GLN A 130 -3.65 -6.72 -12.32
C GLN A 130 -2.41 -7.61 -12.40
N CYS A 131 -2.08 -8.29 -11.31
CA CYS A 131 -0.93 -9.19 -11.25
C CYS A 131 -1.28 -10.66 -11.50
N MET A 132 -2.59 -10.99 -11.53
CA MET A 132 -3.06 -12.34 -11.76
C MET A 132 -3.69 -12.45 -13.15
N GLY A 133 -3.43 -13.56 -13.84
CA GLY A 133 -4.06 -13.97 -15.08
C GLY A 133 -4.74 -15.34 -14.93
N ASP A 134 -5.26 -15.89 -16.01
CA ASP A 134 -6.00 -17.16 -16.01
C ASP A 134 -5.13 -18.36 -15.56
N GLU A 135 -3.83 -18.31 -15.83
CA GLU A 135 -2.88 -19.38 -15.52
C GLU A 135 -2.08 -19.11 -14.22
N GLY A 136 -2.42 -18.09 -13.44
CA GLY A 136 -1.72 -17.72 -12.22
C GLY A 136 -1.11 -16.31 -12.27
N MET A 137 0.04 -16.12 -11.63
CA MET A 137 0.70 -14.81 -11.60
C MET A 137 1.30 -14.48 -12.97
N ARG A 138 1.03 -13.27 -13.46
CA ARG A 138 1.58 -12.73 -14.71
C ARG A 138 3.10 -12.52 -14.61
N SER A 139 3.78 -12.43 -15.74
CA SER A 139 5.21 -12.13 -15.77
C SER A 139 5.52 -10.73 -15.23
N ILE A 140 6.76 -10.55 -14.75
CA ILE A 140 7.23 -9.23 -14.28
C ILE A 140 7.21 -8.23 -15.43
N GLU A 141 7.53 -8.67 -16.64
CA GLU A 141 7.55 -7.88 -17.86
C GLU A 141 6.15 -7.37 -18.21
N ASP A 142 5.12 -8.23 -18.15
CA ASP A 142 3.74 -7.85 -18.45
C ASP A 142 3.17 -6.87 -17.39
N ILE A 143 3.44 -7.14 -16.12
CA ILE A 143 3.05 -6.26 -15.03
C ILE A 143 3.76 -4.90 -15.16
N GLY A 144 5.05 -4.91 -15.49
CA GLY A 144 5.83 -3.71 -15.74
C GLY A 144 5.29 -2.91 -16.93
N ALA A 145 4.98 -3.58 -18.03
CA ALA A 145 4.41 -2.93 -19.23
C ALA A 145 3.05 -2.28 -18.91
N GLU A 146 2.19 -2.96 -18.15
CA GLU A 146 0.91 -2.37 -17.69
C GLU A 146 1.13 -1.16 -16.80
N THR A 147 2.05 -1.24 -15.86
CA THR A 147 2.41 -0.11 -14.98
C THR A 147 2.84 1.11 -15.80
N MET A 148 3.75 0.93 -16.76
CA MET A 148 4.21 2.01 -17.64
C MET A 148 3.09 2.56 -18.51
N ARG A 149 2.17 1.73 -18.99
CA ARG A 149 0.99 2.16 -19.74
C ARG A 149 0.10 3.07 -18.88
N VAL A 150 -0.20 2.65 -17.64
CA VAL A 150 -1.03 3.42 -16.70
C VAL A 150 -0.39 4.80 -16.40
N LEU A 151 0.92 4.85 -16.18
CA LEU A 151 1.63 6.10 -15.93
C LEU A 151 1.57 7.05 -17.13
N ARG A 152 1.73 6.54 -18.37
CA ARG A 152 1.58 7.34 -19.60
C ARG A 152 0.15 7.87 -19.78
N GLU A 153 -0.86 7.02 -19.59
CA GLU A 153 -2.27 7.42 -19.70
C GLU A 153 -2.66 8.53 -18.71
N ARG A 154 -1.91 8.63 -17.60
CA ARG A 154 -2.07 9.68 -16.59
C ARG A 154 -1.12 10.87 -16.77
N ASN A 155 -0.36 10.91 -17.86
CA ASN A 155 0.63 11.96 -18.17
C ASN A 155 1.68 12.15 -17.07
N MET A 156 2.12 11.06 -16.45
CA MET A 156 3.14 11.09 -15.39
C MET A 156 4.55 10.82 -15.92
N ILE A 157 4.65 10.23 -17.11
CA ILE A 157 5.90 9.94 -17.84
C ILE A 157 5.70 10.11 -19.33
#